data_ae6de2c52a3bfdc51268b46a8dc6b07f
#
_entry.id   ae6de2c52a3bfdc51268b46a8dc6b07f
#
_cell.length_a   1.000
_cell.length_b   1.000
_cell.length_c   1.000
_cell.angle_alpha   90.00
_cell.angle_beta   90.00
_cell.angle_gamma   90.00
#
_symmetry.space_group_name_H-M   'P 1'
#
loop_
_entity.id
_entity.type
_entity.pdbx_description
1 polymer ?
#
loop_
_entity_poly.entity_id
_entity_poly.type
_entity_poly.pdbx_seq_one_letter_code
_entity_poly.pdbx_strand_id
1 'polypeptide(L)'
;MVQDIYPHKLHNEFDPNIQATQEDVLLCIVNGRILIHLNCFENKEVVFPKVKEIQIHSEYRYLFSIDNTKYFLCDMQLEDNQIPSGYGYVEERSLRIEGIGPKDNLFAAITGKHLADWYRDTKFCGRCGHKMVHSTKERAMVCPECYNTVYPRIMPAVIVGVINGDKLLLTKYRTGFKYNALIAGFTEIGETVEETVKREVMEEAGIKVNNIRYYKSQPWGSANDILLGFFCNVKGNDEISMDTNELKYADWVQRDEIILQPGEFSLTNEMMKLFKENKVE
;
A
#
# COMPACT_ATOMS: atom_id res chain seq x y z
N MET A 1 -6.96 7.88 -6.27
CA MET A 1 -6.24 6.87 -5.44
C MET A 1 -5.87 7.47 -4.08
N VAL A 2 -5.44 6.67 -3.12
CA VAL A 2 -5.15 7.16 -1.74
C VAL A 2 -4.00 8.17 -1.69
N GLN A 3 -3.00 8.06 -2.57
CA GLN A 3 -1.88 9.00 -2.65
C GLN A 3 -2.21 10.31 -3.38
N ASP A 4 -3.38 10.44 -3.98
CA ASP A 4 -3.81 11.67 -4.66
C ASP A 4 -4.33 12.67 -3.61
N ILE A 5 -3.40 13.22 -2.82
CA ILE A 5 -3.66 14.11 -1.67
C ILE A 5 -3.61 15.60 -2.02
N TYR A 6 -3.50 15.98 -3.30
CA TYR A 6 -3.50 17.39 -3.70
C TYR A 6 -4.67 18.15 -3.05
N PRO A 7 -4.45 19.36 -2.50
CA PRO A 7 -3.27 20.21 -2.61
C PRO A 7 -2.12 19.89 -1.64
N HIS A 8 -2.28 18.92 -0.74
CA HIS A 8 -1.28 18.53 0.23
C HIS A 8 -0.08 17.84 -0.44
N LYS A 9 1.10 17.96 0.16
CA LYS A 9 2.35 17.41 -0.38
C LYS A 9 3.08 16.59 0.66
N LEU A 10 3.45 15.36 0.28
CA LEU A 10 4.34 14.51 1.06
C LEU A 10 5.78 15.01 0.95
N HIS A 11 6.46 15.14 2.09
CA HIS A 11 7.89 15.37 2.26
C HIS A 11 8.50 14.15 2.95
N ASN A 12 9.12 13.29 2.16
CA ASN A 12 9.63 11.99 2.62
C ASN A 12 11.16 11.98 2.78
N GLU A 13 11.77 13.15 2.89
CA GLU A 13 13.21 13.30 3.12
C GLU A 13 13.58 12.76 4.49
N PHE A 14 14.69 12.00 4.53
CA PHE A 14 15.20 11.47 5.78
C PHE A 14 16.03 12.52 6.50
N ASP A 15 15.67 12.81 7.76
CA ASP A 15 16.50 13.60 8.69
C ASP A 15 16.44 12.99 10.09
N PRO A 16 17.55 12.39 10.58
CA PRO A 16 17.59 11.75 11.89
C PRO A 16 17.61 12.75 13.05
N ASN A 17 17.83 14.06 12.79
CA ASN A 17 17.96 15.09 13.81
C ASN A 17 16.64 15.76 14.18
N ILE A 18 15.57 15.51 13.40
CA ILE A 18 14.26 16.08 13.69
C ILE A 18 13.71 15.44 14.96
N GLN A 19 13.51 16.26 15.99
CA GLN A 19 12.92 15.85 17.27
C GLN A 19 11.41 16.16 17.28
N ALA A 20 10.65 15.29 17.94
CA ALA A 20 9.24 15.46 18.08
C ALA A 20 8.91 16.60 19.07
N THR A 21 7.94 17.42 18.71
CA THR A 21 7.33 18.41 19.59
C THR A 21 5.99 17.88 20.13
N GLN A 22 5.42 18.56 21.13
CA GLN A 22 4.15 18.17 21.73
C GLN A 22 2.97 18.21 20.74
N GLU A 23 3.06 19.01 19.68
CA GLU A 23 1.98 19.20 18.68
C GLU A 23 2.12 18.29 17.47
N ASP A 24 3.22 17.57 17.33
CA ASP A 24 3.45 16.66 16.21
C ASP A 24 2.57 15.38 16.33
N VAL A 25 2.27 14.80 15.19
CA VAL A 25 1.41 13.61 15.10
C VAL A 25 2.21 12.35 15.40
N LEU A 26 1.63 11.48 16.23
CA LEU A 26 2.24 10.22 16.60
C LEU A 26 1.50 9.04 15.95
N LEU A 27 2.19 8.33 15.06
CA LEU A 27 1.72 7.08 14.49
C LEU A 27 2.15 5.92 15.40
N CYS A 28 1.26 5.50 16.30
CA CYS A 28 1.48 4.32 17.14
C CYS A 28 1.06 3.09 16.34
N ILE A 29 2.03 2.35 15.81
CA ILE A 29 1.79 1.22 14.91
C ILE A 29 2.47 -0.04 15.46
N VAL A 30 1.66 -1.05 15.75
CA VAL A 30 2.12 -2.33 16.31
C VAL A 30 1.39 -3.49 15.62
N ASN A 31 2.15 -4.43 15.08
CA ASN A 31 1.62 -5.63 14.41
C ASN A 31 0.57 -5.33 13.33
N GLY A 32 0.80 -4.30 12.51
CA GLY A 32 -0.10 -3.88 11.43
C GLY A 32 -1.36 -3.14 11.89
N ARG A 33 -1.52 -2.92 13.20
CA ARG A 33 -2.62 -2.14 13.78
C ARG A 33 -2.14 -0.73 14.12
N ILE A 34 -2.98 0.26 13.89
CA ILE A 34 -2.68 1.67 14.11
C ILE A 34 -3.63 2.27 15.15
N LEU A 35 -3.10 3.09 16.05
CA LEU A 35 -3.88 3.79 17.07
C LEU A 35 -4.55 5.02 16.45
N ILE A 36 -5.86 5.05 16.47
CA ILE A 36 -6.68 6.17 15.98
C ILE A 36 -7.84 6.44 16.92
N HIS A 37 -8.47 7.60 16.78
CA HIS A 37 -9.70 7.89 17.49
C HIS A 37 -10.86 7.04 16.94
N LEU A 38 -11.56 6.28 17.81
CA LEU A 38 -12.52 5.25 17.40
C LEU A 38 -13.82 5.79 16.79
N ASN A 39 -14.15 7.07 17.00
CA ASN A 39 -15.29 7.70 16.32
C ASN A 39 -15.04 7.90 14.81
N CYS A 40 -13.86 7.54 14.29
CA CYS A 40 -13.55 7.63 12.86
C CYS A 40 -14.53 6.84 11.99
N PHE A 41 -15.11 5.76 12.50
CA PHE A 41 -16.09 4.96 11.78
C PHE A 41 -17.47 5.61 11.69
N GLU A 42 -17.83 6.47 12.65
CA GLU A 42 -19.05 7.26 12.66
C GLU A 42 -18.91 8.55 11.86
N ASN A 43 -17.85 9.31 12.16
CA ASN A 43 -17.58 10.61 11.53
C ASN A 43 -16.87 10.51 10.19
N LYS A 44 -16.38 9.32 9.82
CA LYS A 44 -15.53 9.06 8.64
C LYS A 44 -14.27 9.92 8.60
N GLU A 45 -13.71 10.24 9.76
CA GLU A 45 -12.52 11.06 9.92
C GLU A 45 -11.41 10.32 10.66
N VAL A 46 -10.28 10.11 10.00
CA VAL A 46 -9.09 9.50 10.61
C VAL A 46 -8.33 10.53 11.41
N VAL A 47 -8.23 10.32 12.73
CA VAL A 47 -7.52 11.20 13.65
C VAL A 47 -6.49 10.40 14.42
N PHE A 48 -5.24 10.83 14.39
CA PHE A 48 -4.14 10.26 15.15
C PHE A 48 -3.90 11.03 16.44
N PRO A 49 -3.35 10.40 17.49
CA PRO A 49 -2.94 11.13 18.68
C PRO A 49 -1.75 12.04 18.38
N LYS A 50 -1.64 13.13 19.12
CA LYS A 50 -0.45 13.97 19.19
C LYS A 50 0.49 13.48 20.29
N VAL A 51 1.76 13.86 20.21
CA VAL A 51 2.77 13.50 21.21
C VAL A 51 2.32 13.86 22.64
N LYS A 52 1.72 15.03 22.84
CA LYS A 52 1.21 15.51 24.14
C LYS A 52 0.11 14.64 24.75
N GLU A 53 -0.60 13.87 23.92
CA GLU A 53 -1.71 13.01 24.37
C GLU A 53 -1.21 11.64 24.85
N ILE A 54 0.03 11.26 24.52
CA ILE A 54 0.64 9.99 24.88
C ILE A 54 1.67 10.21 25.99
N GLN A 55 1.34 9.75 27.20
CA GLN A 55 2.17 9.97 28.40
C GLN A 55 3.24 8.88 28.55
N ILE A 56 4.18 8.82 27.62
CA ILE A 56 5.36 7.94 27.72
C ILE A 56 6.64 8.74 27.48
N HIS A 57 7.70 8.37 28.21
CA HIS A 57 9.05 8.87 27.94
C HIS A 57 9.72 7.90 26.96
N SER A 58 9.62 8.19 25.65
CA SER A 58 10.25 7.41 24.59
C SER A 58 10.82 8.34 23.53
N GLU A 59 11.83 7.85 22.83
CA GLU A 59 12.29 8.51 21.60
C GLU A 59 11.36 8.11 20.46
N TYR A 60 10.74 9.11 19.83
CA TYR A 60 9.94 8.92 18.65
C TYR A 60 10.76 9.12 17.39
N ARG A 61 10.53 8.31 16.38
CA ARG A 61 11.28 8.38 15.13
C ARG A 61 10.52 9.19 14.09
N TYR A 62 11.16 10.25 13.57
CA TYR A 62 10.64 10.99 12.44
C TYR A 62 10.47 10.07 11.21
N LEU A 63 9.32 10.11 10.59
CA LEU A 63 9.03 9.34 9.39
C LEU A 63 9.01 10.22 8.13
N PHE A 64 8.15 11.21 8.12
CA PHE A 64 7.89 12.14 7.01
C PHE A 64 7.05 13.32 7.51
N SER A 65 6.81 14.30 6.64
CA SER A 65 5.74 15.26 6.86
C SER A 65 4.79 15.33 5.65
N ILE A 66 3.56 15.77 5.91
CA ILE A 66 2.63 16.21 4.87
C ILE A 66 2.42 17.69 5.13
N ASP A 67 2.81 18.52 4.17
CA ASP A 67 2.98 19.97 4.34
C ASP A 67 3.82 20.28 5.59
N ASN A 68 3.27 20.97 6.58
CA ASN A 68 3.95 21.30 7.84
C ASN A 68 3.68 20.30 8.97
N THR A 69 2.78 19.33 8.77
CA THR A 69 2.46 18.32 9.77
C THR A 69 3.49 17.21 9.76
N LYS A 70 4.23 17.05 10.86
CA LYS A 70 5.24 16.00 11.01
C LYS A 70 4.65 14.76 11.65
N TYR A 71 5.04 13.60 11.12
CA TYR A 71 4.60 12.29 11.58
C TYR A 71 5.77 11.51 12.16
N PHE A 72 5.60 11.05 13.40
CA PHE A 72 6.58 10.27 14.13
C PHE A 72 6.06 8.87 14.42
N LEU A 73 6.94 7.89 14.40
CA LEU A 73 6.64 6.51 14.76
C LEU A 73 6.80 6.28 16.26
N CYS A 74 5.78 5.67 16.86
CA CYS A 74 5.86 4.91 18.11
C CYS A 74 5.63 3.43 17.78
N ASP A 75 6.69 2.62 17.84
CA ASP A 75 6.64 1.18 17.55
C ASP A 75 6.51 0.31 18.84
N MET A 76 6.17 0.96 19.95
CA MET A 76 5.89 0.30 21.22
C MET A 76 4.39 0.02 21.37
N GLN A 77 4.06 -1.16 21.92
CA GLN A 77 2.72 -1.42 22.40
C GLN A 77 2.44 -0.56 23.64
N LEU A 78 1.43 0.28 23.54
CA LEU A 78 0.95 1.05 24.70
C LEU A 78 0.11 0.17 25.62
N GLU A 79 0.22 0.38 26.92
CA GLU A 79 -0.70 -0.18 27.90
C GLU A 79 -2.02 0.59 27.91
N ASP A 80 -3.09 -0.02 28.37
CA ASP A 80 -4.45 0.57 28.34
C ASP A 80 -4.52 1.94 29.03
N ASN A 81 -3.76 2.16 30.11
CA ASN A 81 -3.68 3.42 30.83
C ASN A 81 -2.88 4.52 30.10
N GLN A 82 -2.14 4.16 29.05
CA GLN A 82 -1.38 5.08 28.22
C GLN A 82 -2.13 5.48 26.93
N ILE A 83 -3.21 4.76 26.61
CA ILE A 83 -4.07 5.06 25.46
C ILE A 83 -5.03 6.18 25.84
N PRO A 84 -5.05 7.31 25.09
CA PRO A 84 -5.98 8.39 25.39
C PRO A 84 -7.44 7.96 25.23
N SER A 85 -8.32 8.57 25.99
CA SER A 85 -9.75 8.27 25.91
C SER A 85 -10.30 8.45 24.49
N GLY A 86 -11.07 7.48 24.03
CA GLY A 86 -11.63 7.46 22.66
C GLY A 86 -10.71 6.91 21.59
N TYR A 87 -9.46 6.60 21.90
CA TYR A 87 -8.53 5.97 20.95
C TYR A 87 -8.51 4.44 21.11
N GLY A 88 -8.15 3.76 20.01
CA GLY A 88 -7.97 2.30 20.01
C GLY A 88 -7.20 1.82 18.80
N TYR A 89 -6.60 0.64 18.92
CA TYR A 89 -5.86 0.00 17.82
C TYR A 89 -6.80 -0.66 16.82
N VAL A 90 -6.72 -0.27 15.55
CA VAL A 90 -7.50 -0.86 14.46
C VAL A 90 -6.58 -1.39 13.36
N GLU A 91 -7.05 -2.38 12.60
CA GLU A 91 -6.37 -2.84 11.39
C GLU A 91 -6.37 -1.72 10.33
N GLU A 92 -5.22 -1.43 9.71
CA GLU A 92 -5.14 -0.39 8.66
C GLU A 92 -6.20 -0.62 7.55
N ARG A 93 -6.38 -1.87 7.13
CA ARG A 93 -7.36 -2.22 6.08
C ARG A 93 -8.81 -1.86 6.43
N SER A 94 -9.17 -1.77 7.72
CA SER A 94 -10.52 -1.36 8.15
C SER A 94 -10.82 0.11 7.88
N LEU A 95 -9.78 0.92 7.58
CA LEU A 95 -9.91 2.32 7.18
C LEU A 95 -10.30 2.50 5.70
N ARG A 96 -10.39 1.42 4.92
CA ARG A 96 -10.75 1.47 3.50
C ARG A 96 -12.27 1.41 3.31
N ILE A 97 -12.97 2.34 3.94
CA ILE A 97 -14.43 2.51 3.81
C ILE A 97 -14.74 3.74 2.97
N GLU A 98 -15.85 3.68 2.23
CA GLU A 98 -16.27 4.78 1.37
C GLU A 98 -16.52 6.06 2.17
N GLY A 99 -15.92 7.15 1.69
CA GLY A 99 -16.06 8.49 2.26
C GLY A 99 -15.21 8.75 3.50
N ILE A 100 -14.33 7.81 3.91
CA ILE A 100 -13.37 8.08 4.98
C ILE A 100 -12.30 9.07 4.52
N GLY A 101 -11.88 9.95 5.40
CA GLY A 101 -10.87 10.97 5.16
C GLY A 101 -10.32 11.56 6.46
N PRO A 102 -9.60 12.67 6.37
CA PRO A 102 -9.10 13.25 5.13
C PRO A 102 -8.10 12.31 4.42
N LYS A 103 -7.93 12.47 3.11
CA LYS A 103 -7.07 11.56 2.31
C LYS A 103 -5.60 11.58 2.74
N ASP A 104 -5.08 12.73 3.14
CA ASP A 104 -3.71 12.88 3.63
C ASP A 104 -3.48 12.06 4.91
N ASN A 105 -4.42 12.03 5.86
CA ASN A 105 -4.33 11.18 7.04
C ASN A 105 -4.40 9.69 6.68
N LEU A 106 -5.28 9.30 5.76
CA LEU A 106 -5.33 7.93 5.28
C LEU A 106 -4.02 7.51 4.59
N PHE A 107 -3.47 8.40 3.76
CA PHE A 107 -2.17 8.19 3.12
C PHE A 107 -1.03 8.12 4.15
N ALA A 108 -1.07 8.98 5.18
CA ALA A 108 -0.12 8.93 6.30
C ALA A 108 -0.20 7.60 7.06
N ALA A 109 -1.41 7.06 7.31
CA ALA A 109 -1.60 5.76 7.94
C ALA A 109 -0.89 4.64 7.17
N ILE A 110 -1.15 4.57 5.86
CA ILE A 110 -0.61 3.52 4.97
C ILE A 110 0.91 3.64 4.82
N THR A 111 1.42 4.87 4.61
CA THR A 111 2.85 5.14 4.48
C THR A 111 3.60 4.89 5.79
N GLY A 112 3.02 5.31 6.92
CA GLY A 112 3.57 5.06 8.25
C GLY A 112 3.60 3.58 8.59
N LYS A 113 2.54 2.82 8.24
CA LYS A 113 2.51 1.36 8.41
C LYS A 113 3.63 0.68 7.61
N HIS A 114 3.83 1.05 6.36
CA HIS A 114 4.90 0.50 5.52
C HIS A 114 6.28 0.68 6.16
N LEU A 115 6.58 1.89 6.65
CA LEU A 115 7.82 2.16 7.36
C LEU A 115 7.92 1.40 8.70
N ALA A 116 6.83 1.33 9.46
CA ALA A 116 6.79 0.60 10.73
C ALA A 116 7.04 -0.90 10.54
N ASP A 117 6.43 -1.51 9.53
CA ASP A 117 6.65 -2.91 9.18
C ASP A 117 8.11 -3.17 8.82
N TRP A 118 8.70 -2.31 7.96
CA TRP A 118 10.11 -2.43 7.63
C TRP A 118 11.03 -2.31 8.85
N TYR A 119 10.83 -1.34 9.73
CA TYR A 119 11.61 -1.20 10.97
C TYR A 119 11.46 -2.41 11.89
N ARG A 120 10.25 -2.95 12.01
CA ARG A 120 9.97 -4.17 12.80
C ARG A 120 10.73 -5.38 12.24
N ASP A 121 10.67 -5.57 10.93
CA ASP A 121 11.20 -6.76 10.26
C ASP A 121 12.73 -6.72 10.09
N THR A 122 13.35 -5.53 10.30
CA THR A 122 14.80 -5.34 10.19
C THR A 122 15.50 -5.11 11.53
N LYS A 123 14.89 -5.50 12.65
CA LYS A 123 15.51 -5.38 13.99
C LYS A 123 16.77 -6.20 14.16
N PHE A 124 16.89 -7.30 13.41
CA PHE A 124 18.06 -8.20 13.44
C PHE A 124 18.63 -8.39 12.04
N CYS A 125 19.95 -8.54 11.96
CA CYS A 125 20.67 -8.73 10.71
C CYS A 125 20.39 -10.14 10.14
N GLY A 126 19.83 -10.21 8.93
CA GLY A 126 19.58 -11.48 8.24
C GLY A 126 20.85 -12.26 7.83
N ARG A 127 22.04 -11.61 7.90
CA ARG A 127 23.33 -12.25 7.58
C ARG A 127 23.98 -12.89 8.80
N CYS A 128 23.99 -12.21 9.98
CA CYS A 128 24.75 -12.65 11.14
C CYS A 128 23.95 -12.66 12.47
N GLY A 129 22.67 -12.31 12.44
CA GLY A 129 21.79 -12.36 13.60
C GLY A 129 21.93 -11.23 14.62
N HIS A 130 22.91 -10.34 14.49
CA HIS A 130 23.10 -9.25 15.45
C HIS A 130 22.02 -8.16 15.29
N LYS A 131 21.75 -7.45 16.39
CA LYS A 131 20.81 -6.34 16.40
C LYS A 131 21.29 -5.22 15.48
N MET A 132 20.40 -4.73 14.61
CA MET A 132 20.68 -3.64 13.69
C MET A 132 20.57 -2.29 14.40
N VAL A 133 21.31 -1.29 13.90
CA VAL A 133 21.25 0.10 14.35
C VAL A 133 20.80 1.00 13.20
N HIS A 134 20.20 2.14 13.51
CA HIS A 134 19.78 3.12 12.52
C HIS A 134 21.02 3.83 11.92
N SER A 135 21.02 3.98 10.59
CA SER A 135 21.97 4.88 9.94
C SER A 135 21.67 6.33 10.33
N THR A 136 22.74 7.13 10.48
CA THR A 136 22.62 8.59 10.70
C THR A 136 22.71 9.39 9.41
N LYS A 137 22.95 8.73 8.26
CA LYS A 137 23.17 9.39 6.96
C LYS A 137 21.97 9.24 6.02
N GLU A 138 21.25 8.15 6.13
CA GLU A 138 20.19 7.77 5.22
C GLU A 138 19.16 6.87 5.92
N ARG A 139 17.99 6.71 5.34
CA ARG A 139 16.96 5.80 5.85
C ARG A 139 17.38 4.34 5.61
N ALA A 140 18.22 3.83 6.49
CA ALA A 140 18.74 2.47 6.44
C ALA A 140 18.97 1.90 7.84
N MET A 141 18.97 0.57 7.93
CA MET A 141 19.42 -0.18 9.10
C MET A 141 20.79 -0.77 8.80
N VAL A 142 21.74 -0.64 9.71
CA VAL A 142 23.12 -1.09 9.55
C VAL A 142 23.47 -2.09 10.65
N CYS A 143 24.10 -3.19 10.28
CA CYS A 143 24.62 -4.14 11.24
C CYS A 143 25.98 -3.64 11.79
N PRO A 144 26.15 -3.45 13.10
CA PRO A 144 27.41 -2.98 13.66
C PRO A 144 28.54 -4.02 13.56
N GLU A 145 28.21 -5.30 13.40
CA GLU A 145 29.17 -6.41 13.34
C GLU A 145 29.67 -6.71 11.92
N CYS A 146 28.73 -6.90 10.97
CA CYS A 146 29.09 -7.33 9.61
C CYS A 146 28.85 -6.26 8.54
N TYR A 147 28.46 -5.05 8.94
CA TYR A 147 28.25 -3.88 8.10
C TYR A 147 27.20 -4.09 6.99
N ASN A 148 26.35 -5.14 7.12
CA ASN A 148 25.23 -5.33 6.23
C ASN A 148 24.25 -4.16 6.37
N THR A 149 23.91 -3.53 5.26
CA THR A 149 22.97 -2.40 5.21
C THR A 149 21.67 -2.85 4.56
N VAL A 150 20.55 -2.49 5.19
CA VAL A 150 19.20 -2.83 4.71
C VAL A 150 18.39 -1.55 4.56
N TYR A 151 17.95 -1.31 3.33
CA TYR A 151 17.08 -0.18 2.97
C TYR A 151 15.59 -0.54 3.12
N PRO A 152 14.69 0.46 3.18
CA PRO A 152 13.25 0.20 3.13
C PRO A 152 12.88 -0.68 1.95
N ARG A 153 12.13 -1.73 2.23
CA ARG A 153 11.68 -2.68 1.19
C ARG A 153 10.47 -2.10 0.47
N ILE A 154 10.53 -2.10 -0.85
CA ILE A 154 9.41 -1.80 -1.74
C ILE A 154 9.38 -2.92 -2.78
N MET A 155 8.33 -3.74 -2.80
CA MET A 155 8.19 -4.85 -3.72
C MET A 155 7.47 -4.37 -4.99
N PRO A 156 8.06 -4.50 -6.19
CA PRO A 156 7.37 -4.14 -7.43
C PRO A 156 6.32 -5.20 -7.77
N ALA A 157 5.10 -4.73 -8.10
CA ALA A 157 4.01 -5.58 -8.56
C ALA A 157 3.26 -4.91 -9.71
N VAL A 158 2.75 -5.71 -10.65
CA VAL A 158 1.94 -5.21 -11.76
C VAL A 158 0.45 -5.31 -11.46
N ILE A 159 -0.33 -4.38 -12.03
CA ILE A 159 -1.79 -4.45 -12.14
C ILE A 159 -2.11 -4.39 -13.63
N VAL A 160 -2.81 -5.39 -14.16
CA VAL A 160 -2.95 -5.56 -15.61
C VAL A 160 -4.42 -5.54 -16.04
N GLY A 161 -4.81 -4.49 -16.76
CA GLY A 161 -6.07 -4.44 -17.48
C GLY A 161 -5.93 -5.08 -18.86
N VAL A 162 -6.36 -6.31 -19.02
CA VAL A 162 -6.33 -7.04 -20.29
C VAL A 162 -7.60 -6.72 -21.08
N ILE A 163 -7.44 -6.18 -22.28
CA ILE A 163 -8.52 -5.67 -23.13
C ILE A 163 -8.77 -6.63 -24.29
N ASN A 164 -10.04 -6.95 -24.53
CA ASN A 164 -10.54 -7.69 -25.68
C ASN A 164 -11.72 -6.92 -26.32
N GLY A 165 -11.43 -5.98 -27.22
CA GLY A 165 -12.45 -5.08 -27.79
C GLY A 165 -13.12 -4.23 -26.70
N ASP A 166 -14.42 -4.39 -26.53
CA ASP A 166 -15.20 -3.69 -25.49
C ASP A 166 -15.30 -4.46 -24.16
N LYS A 167 -14.46 -5.47 -23.98
CA LYS A 167 -14.41 -6.28 -22.76
C LYS A 167 -13.11 -6.10 -22.01
N LEU A 168 -13.18 -6.17 -20.69
CA LEU A 168 -12.04 -6.20 -19.79
C LEU A 168 -12.02 -7.54 -19.06
N LEU A 169 -10.84 -8.16 -18.94
CA LEU A 169 -10.68 -9.35 -18.11
C LEU A 169 -10.81 -8.95 -16.64
N LEU A 170 -11.84 -9.43 -15.97
CA LEU A 170 -12.03 -9.27 -14.53
C LEU A 170 -11.84 -10.58 -13.80
N THR A 171 -11.22 -10.50 -12.63
CA THR A 171 -10.96 -11.65 -11.77
C THR A 171 -11.58 -11.47 -10.39
N LYS A 172 -11.69 -12.58 -9.63
CA LYS A 172 -11.97 -12.57 -8.19
C LYS A 172 -11.11 -13.61 -7.50
N TYR A 173 -10.42 -13.22 -6.46
CA TYR A 173 -9.62 -14.13 -5.65
C TYR A 173 -10.49 -15.09 -4.84
N ARG A 174 -9.98 -16.28 -4.57
CA ARG A 174 -10.67 -17.30 -3.74
C ARG A 174 -10.82 -16.86 -2.30
N THR A 175 -9.81 -16.16 -1.77
CA THR A 175 -9.74 -15.72 -0.39
C THR A 175 -9.39 -14.23 -0.31
N GLY A 176 -9.73 -13.58 0.79
CA GLY A 176 -9.35 -12.20 1.06
C GLY A 176 -10.26 -11.18 0.40
N PHE A 177 -9.88 -10.68 -0.76
CA PHE A 177 -10.58 -9.58 -1.44
C PHE A 177 -11.87 -10.06 -2.14
N LYS A 178 -13.00 -9.40 -1.88
CA LYS A 178 -14.33 -9.85 -2.30
C LYS A 178 -14.85 -9.25 -3.62
N TYR A 179 -14.24 -8.14 -4.05
CA TYR A 179 -14.69 -7.37 -5.22
C TYR A 179 -14.00 -7.84 -6.50
N ASN A 180 -14.44 -7.32 -7.63
CA ASN A 180 -13.73 -7.49 -8.90
C ASN A 180 -12.31 -6.94 -8.79
N ALA A 181 -11.38 -7.64 -9.39
CA ALA A 181 -9.97 -7.30 -9.47
C ALA A 181 -9.48 -7.39 -10.92
N LEU A 182 -8.30 -6.88 -11.18
CA LEU A 182 -7.51 -7.13 -12.38
C LEU A 182 -6.42 -8.15 -12.04
N ILE A 183 -5.81 -8.75 -13.05
CA ILE A 183 -4.61 -9.59 -12.89
C ILE A 183 -3.53 -8.79 -12.15
N ALA A 184 -2.89 -9.41 -11.17
CA ALA A 184 -1.87 -8.74 -10.38
C ALA A 184 -0.83 -9.73 -9.83
N GLY A 185 0.44 -9.38 -9.91
CA GLY A 185 1.49 -10.20 -9.32
C GLY A 185 2.81 -9.48 -9.17
N PHE A 186 3.72 -10.09 -8.40
CA PHE A 186 5.03 -9.53 -8.13
C PHE A 186 6.01 -9.79 -9.28
N THR A 187 6.87 -8.80 -9.51
CA THR A 187 8.00 -8.97 -10.43
C THR A 187 9.04 -9.89 -9.81
N GLU A 188 9.44 -10.92 -10.56
CA GLU A 188 10.48 -11.86 -10.17
C GLU A 188 11.90 -11.33 -10.45
N ILE A 189 12.89 -11.85 -9.72
CA ILE A 189 14.29 -11.45 -9.92
C ILE A 189 14.73 -11.79 -11.35
N GLY A 190 15.15 -10.75 -12.09
CA GLY A 190 15.61 -10.88 -13.48
C GLY A 190 14.54 -10.59 -14.53
N GLU A 191 13.28 -10.39 -14.14
CA GLU A 191 12.23 -9.96 -15.06
C GLU A 191 12.21 -8.44 -15.26
N THR A 192 11.84 -8.02 -16.45
CA THR A 192 11.29 -6.68 -16.70
C THR A 192 9.81 -6.66 -16.29
N VAL A 193 9.28 -5.48 -16.00
CA VAL A 193 7.85 -5.36 -15.63
C VAL A 193 6.91 -5.79 -16.77
N GLU A 194 7.33 -5.64 -18.03
CA GLU A 194 6.59 -6.10 -19.21
C GLU A 194 6.61 -7.63 -19.35
N GLU A 195 7.68 -8.30 -18.90
CA GLU A 195 7.74 -9.76 -18.80
C GLU A 195 6.85 -10.26 -17.69
N THR A 196 6.85 -9.60 -16.52
CA THR A 196 5.92 -9.87 -15.42
C THR A 196 4.47 -9.79 -15.90
N VAL A 197 4.09 -8.73 -16.64
CA VAL A 197 2.73 -8.61 -17.21
C VAL A 197 2.35 -9.82 -18.06
N LYS A 198 3.27 -10.29 -18.93
CA LYS A 198 2.99 -11.45 -19.80
C LYS A 198 2.88 -12.74 -19.02
N ARG A 199 3.75 -12.94 -18.02
CA ARG A 199 3.77 -14.13 -17.17
C ARG A 199 2.51 -14.22 -16.32
N GLU A 200 2.17 -13.18 -15.58
CA GLU A 200 1.01 -13.15 -14.70
C GLU A 200 -0.31 -13.37 -15.46
N VAL A 201 -0.47 -12.71 -16.61
CA VAL A 201 -1.67 -12.93 -17.45
C VAL A 201 -1.72 -14.37 -17.99
N MET A 202 -0.58 -14.95 -18.30
CA MET A 202 -0.50 -16.34 -18.76
C MET A 202 -0.78 -17.32 -17.62
N GLU A 203 -0.25 -17.09 -16.43
CA GLU A 203 -0.40 -17.97 -15.27
C GLU A 203 -1.83 -17.93 -14.73
N GLU A 204 -2.40 -16.74 -14.52
CA GLU A 204 -3.74 -16.61 -13.94
C GLU A 204 -4.88 -16.89 -14.92
N ALA A 205 -4.71 -16.58 -16.22
CA ALA A 205 -5.81 -16.64 -17.19
C ALA A 205 -5.52 -17.46 -18.47
N GLY A 206 -4.29 -17.91 -18.71
CA GLY A 206 -3.91 -18.64 -19.93
C GLY A 206 -3.87 -17.78 -21.19
N ILE A 207 -3.89 -16.46 -21.08
CA ILE A 207 -4.04 -15.51 -22.19
C ILE A 207 -2.67 -14.97 -22.61
N LYS A 208 -2.42 -14.94 -23.94
CA LYS A 208 -1.28 -14.19 -24.51
C LYS A 208 -1.68 -12.75 -24.75
N VAL A 209 -0.74 -11.83 -24.45
CA VAL A 209 -0.98 -10.39 -24.60
C VAL A 209 0.09 -9.70 -25.44
N ASN A 210 -0.27 -8.57 -26.02
CA ASN A 210 0.60 -7.64 -26.72
C ASN A 210 0.21 -6.20 -26.41
N ASN A 211 0.89 -5.22 -27.05
CA ASN A 211 0.60 -3.79 -26.91
C ASN A 211 0.50 -3.37 -25.42
N ILE A 212 1.54 -3.76 -24.65
CA ILE A 212 1.64 -3.43 -23.22
C ILE A 212 1.95 -1.95 -23.07
N ARG A 213 1.08 -1.23 -22.36
CA ARG A 213 1.16 0.23 -22.16
C ARG A 213 1.12 0.52 -20.67
N TYR A 214 2.17 1.19 -20.18
CA TYR A 214 2.17 1.70 -18.81
C TYR A 214 1.10 2.79 -18.65
N TYR A 215 0.37 2.72 -17.56
CA TYR A 215 -0.64 3.72 -17.21
C TYR A 215 -0.15 4.62 -16.08
N LYS A 216 0.04 4.07 -14.87
CA LYS A 216 0.30 4.84 -13.66
C LYS A 216 0.88 3.92 -12.59
N SER A 217 1.50 4.50 -11.56
CA SER A 217 1.93 3.75 -10.38
C SER A 217 1.21 4.20 -9.11
N GLN A 218 1.17 3.30 -8.13
CA GLN A 218 0.64 3.56 -6.80
C GLN A 218 1.57 3.00 -5.73
N PRO A 219 2.07 3.82 -4.77
CA PRO A 219 2.65 3.28 -3.55
C PRO A 219 1.56 2.59 -2.72
N TRP A 220 1.72 1.31 -2.46
CA TRP A 220 0.74 0.49 -1.75
C TRP A 220 1.34 -0.10 -0.47
N GLY A 221 1.52 0.76 0.55
CA GLY A 221 2.15 0.40 1.82
C GLY A 221 1.40 -0.67 2.63
N SER A 222 0.17 -0.97 2.28
CA SER A 222 -0.61 -2.04 2.91
C SER A 222 -0.03 -3.43 2.67
N ALA A 223 0.64 -3.65 1.53
CA ALA A 223 1.34 -4.89 1.19
C ALA A 223 2.85 -4.67 0.98
N ASN A 224 3.37 -3.49 1.31
CA ASN A 224 4.78 -3.09 1.18
C ASN A 224 5.27 -3.07 -0.26
N ASP A 225 4.40 -2.73 -1.20
CA ASP A 225 4.67 -2.75 -2.63
C ASP A 225 4.52 -1.39 -3.32
N ILE A 226 4.99 -1.34 -4.56
CA ILE A 226 4.65 -0.35 -5.55
C ILE A 226 3.90 -1.04 -6.68
N LEU A 227 2.65 -0.64 -6.90
CA LEU A 227 1.82 -1.14 -7.99
C LEU A 227 2.12 -0.38 -9.28
N LEU A 228 2.35 -1.10 -10.35
CA LEU A 228 2.62 -0.58 -11.69
C LEU A 228 1.46 -1.00 -12.60
N GLY A 229 0.58 -0.06 -12.96
CA GLY A 229 -0.59 -0.32 -13.77
C GLY A 229 -0.27 -0.36 -15.27
N PHE A 230 -0.72 -1.42 -15.93
CA PHE A 230 -0.58 -1.60 -17.37
C PHE A 230 -1.92 -1.96 -18.01
N PHE A 231 -2.16 -1.42 -19.20
CA PHE A 231 -3.16 -1.95 -20.11
C PHE A 231 -2.47 -2.74 -21.23
N CYS A 232 -3.09 -3.82 -21.65
CA CYS A 232 -2.61 -4.62 -22.78
C CYS A 232 -3.78 -5.20 -23.57
N ASN A 233 -3.50 -5.73 -24.75
CA ASN A 233 -4.52 -6.35 -25.60
C ASN A 233 -4.29 -7.85 -25.70
N VAL A 234 -5.37 -8.60 -25.82
CA VAL A 234 -5.34 -10.04 -26.14
C VAL A 234 -4.59 -10.24 -27.47
N LYS A 235 -3.76 -11.29 -27.52
CA LYS A 235 -3.06 -11.74 -28.73
C LYS A 235 -3.47 -13.16 -29.09
N GLY A 236 -4.31 -13.31 -30.13
CA GLY A 236 -4.75 -14.61 -30.65
C GLY A 236 -5.96 -15.15 -29.91
N ASN A 237 -5.88 -16.36 -29.35
CA ASN A 237 -7.00 -16.99 -28.64
C ASN A 237 -7.35 -16.23 -27.37
N ASP A 238 -8.64 -16.01 -27.13
CA ASP A 238 -9.20 -15.32 -25.95
C ASP A 238 -9.93 -16.27 -24.99
N GLU A 239 -9.80 -17.58 -25.17
CA GLU A 239 -10.33 -18.58 -24.26
C GLU A 239 -9.57 -18.57 -22.92
N ILE A 240 -10.31 -18.31 -21.84
CA ILE A 240 -9.73 -18.21 -20.49
C ILE A 240 -9.48 -19.60 -19.93
N SER A 241 -8.24 -19.86 -19.53
CA SER A 241 -7.83 -21.01 -18.73
C SER A 241 -7.37 -20.53 -17.35
N MET A 242 -8.36 -20.37 -16.46
CA MET A 242 -8.15 -19.77 -15.12
C MET A 242 -7.35 -20.69 -14.19
N ASP A 243 -6.38 -20.14 -13.47
CA ASP A 243 -5.79 -20.83 -12.31
C ASP A 243 -6.80 -20.91 -11.16
N THR A 244 -7.32 -22.09 -10.94
CA THR A 244 -8.32 -22.37 -9.90
C THR A 244 -7.74 -22.39 -8.47
N ASN A 245 -6.42 -22.37 -8.29
CA ASN A 245 -5.81 -22.29 -6.98
C ASN A 245 -5.88 -20.86 -6.41
N GLU A 246 -5.73 -19.85 -7.25
CA GLU A 246 -5.74 -18.44 -6.86
C GLU A 246 -7.09 -17.78 -7.08
N LEU A 247 -7.72 -18.04 -8.21
CA LEU A 247 -8.93 -17.39 -8.62
C LEU A 247 -10.16 -18.30 -8.42
N LYS A 248 -11.28 -17.70 -8.08
CA LYS A 248 -12.61 -18.33 -8.11
C LYS A 248 -13.45 -17.88 -9.31
N TYR A 249 -13.00 -16.84 -10.01
CA TYR A 249 -13.68 -16.25 -11.16
C TYR A 249 -12.66 -15.53 -12.03
N ALA A 250 -12.76 -15.74 -13.33
CA ALA A 250 -12.13 -14.94 -14.38
C ALA A 250 -13.05 -14.94 -15.60
N ASP A 251 -13.40 -13.76 -16.12
CA ASP A 251 -14.28 -13.66 -17.29
C ASP A 251 -14.08 -12.32 -18.01
N TRP A 252 -14.48 -12.32 -19.28
CA TRP A 252 -14.56 -11.15 -20.12
C TRP A 252 -15.84 -10.38 -19.84
N VAL A 253 -15.74 -9.23 -19.15
CA VAL A 253 -16.88 -8.40 -18.75
C VAL A 253 -17.02 -7.22 -19.69
N GLN A 254 -18.22 -7.01 -20.20
CA GLN A 254 -18.55 -5.86 -21.05
C GLN A 254 -18.35 -4.55 -20.28
N ARG A 255 -17.93 -3.52 -20.99
CA ARG A 255 -17.64 -2.19 -20.45
C ARG A 255 -18.72 -1.64 -19.53
N ASP A 256 -19.98 -1.72 -19.94
CA ASP A 256 -21.14 -1.21 -19.22
C ASP A 256 -21.53 -2.09 -18.01
N GLU A 257 -21.18 -3.37 -18.03
CA GLU A 257 -21.46 -4.33 -16.95
C GLU A 257 -20.44 -4.31 -15.82
N ILE A 258 -19.31 -3.57 -15.97
CA ILE A 258 -18.28 -3.51 -14.95
C ILE A 258 -18.83 -2.91 -13.66
N ILE A 259 -18.77 -3.69 -12.57
CA ILE A 259 -19.08 -3.24 -11.21
C ILE A 259 -17.78 -2.81 -10.53
N LEU A 260 -17.67 -1.51 -10.20
CA LEU A 260 -16.51 -0.92 -9.55
C LEU A 260 -16.41 -1.34 -8.08
N GLN A 261 -15.22 -1.22 -7.52
CA GLN A 261 -14.99 -1.40 -6.09
C GLN A 261 -15.55 -0.19 -5.30
N PRO A 262 -15.94 -0.36 -4.03
CA PRO A 262 -16.33 0.77 -3.20
C PRO A 262 -15.11 1.66 -2.90
N GLY A 263 -15.30 2.97 -3.03
CA GLY A 263 -14.28 3.97 -2.77
C GLY A 263 -13.22 4.12 -3.88
N GLU A 264 -12.43 5.18 -3.78
CA GLU A 264 -11.42 5.56 -4.78
C GLU A 264 -9.99 5.35 -4.24
N PHE A 265 -9.72 4.19 -3.63
CA PHE A 265 -8.45 3.94 -2.94
C PHE A 265 -7.38 3.33 -3.83
N SER A 266 -7.76 2.42 -4.74
CA SER A 266 -6.85 1.54 -5.45
C SER A 266 -6.66 1.89 -6.92
N LEU A 267 -5.45 1.62 -7.43
CA LEU A 267 -5.12 1.67 -8.85
C LEU A 267 -6.02 0.74 -9.68
N THR A 268 -6.29 -0.46 -9.15
CA THR A 268 -7.19 -1.43 -9.80
C THR A 268 -8.57 -0.82 -10.08
N ASN A 269 -9.17 -0.15 -9.09
CA ASN A 269 -10.48 0.47 -9.26
C ASN A 269 -10.43 1.65 -10.24
N GLU A 270 -9.38 2.46 -10.21
CA GLU A 270 -9.17 3.57 -11.14
C GLU A 270 -9.06 3.04 -12.58
N MET A 271 -8.28 1.99 -12.80
CA MET A 271 -8.11 1.38 -14.13
C MET A 271 -9.42 0.78 -14.66
N MET A 272 -10.20 0.08 -13.83
CA MET A 272 -11.52 -0.42 -14.20
C MET A 272 -12.48 0.72 -14.56
N LYS A 273 -12.46 1.82 -13.79
CA LYS A 273 -13.28 3.02 -14.05
C LYS A 273 -12.92 3.68 -15.38
N LEU A 274 -11.63 3.83 -15.68
CA LEU A 274 -11.17 4.40 -16.95
C LEU A 274 -11.63 3.57 -18.14
N PHE A 275 -11.51 2.24 -18.06
CA PHE A 275 -11.99 1.37 -19.11
C PHE A 275 -13.53 1.49 -19.27
N LYS A 276 -14.28 1.47 -18.17
CA LYS A 276 -15.74 1.64 -18.16
C LYS A 276 -16.17 2.95 -18.81
N GLU A 277 -15.42 4.03 -18.56
CA GLU A 277 -15.69 5.38 -19.11
C GLU A 277 -15.14 5.60 -20.53
N ASN A 278 -14.61 4.56 -21.16
CA ASN A 278 -13.97 4.63 -22.50
C ASN A 278 -12.83 5.67 -22.59
N LYS A 279 -12.02 5.76 -21.53
CA LYS A 279 -10.88 6.69 -21.41
C LYS A 279 -9.52 6.01 -21.49
N VAL A 280 -9.49 4.73 -21.89
CA VAL A 280 -8.23 4.00 -22.13
C VAL A 280 -7.84 4.16 -23.58
N GLU A 281 -6.66 4.76 -23.82
CA GLU A 281 -6.04 4.91 -25.15
C GLU A 281 -5.27 3.65 -25.58
#